data_a3019a8ae93e5751004dafca64492aff
#
_entry.id   a3019a8ae93e5751004dafca64492aff
#
_cell.length_a   1.000
_cell.length_b   1.000
_cell.length_c   1.000
_cell.angle_alpha   90.00
_cell.angle_beta   90.00
_cell.angle_gamma   90.00
#
_symmetry.space_group_name_H-M   'P 1'
#
loop_
_entity.id
_entity.type
_entity.pdbx_description
1 polymer ?
#
loop_
_entity_poly.entity_id
_entity_poly.type
_entity_poly.pdbx_seq_one_letter_code
_entity_poly.pdbx_strand_id
1 'polypeptide(L)'
;MGCTVKAIRFDRYGPPDVLDLRDLDMPAIGDDEVLVRVRAASVNPLDWHFMRGEPFLVRMLAGMSRPRAGANQLGADMAGSVEAVGKNVAEFRAGDEVFGGLEDRGTLAEYISVRQDGVVVSKPANLTFEQAASVPVAAFTALQALRDKAQVRAGQKVLVNGASGGVGTFAVQLAKAFGAEVTGVCSTPNVDLVASLGADHVVDYTGQDFTRTGLRYDVLIDIAGNRRLADTRRVLAPTGVLVGVGGPNKGRWIGPLSRMARMVVLSPVVSQRLVSFLAHQNKDDLLVVREFLETEKVRPVIDKTYPLTEVAEAIGYLEEGHARGKVVITV
;
A
#
# COMPACT_ATOMS: atom_id res chain seq x y z
N MET A 1 -4.70 2.28 38.60
CA MET A 1 -3.59 2.25 37.64
C MET A 1 -4.24 2.12 36.26
N GLY A 2 -4.03 3.11 35.38
CA GLY A 2 -4.50 3.01 34.00
C GLY A 2 -3.80 1.82 33.30
N CYS A 3 -4.51 1.11 32.46
CA CYS A 3 -3.93 0.06 31.62
C CYS A 3 -3.08 0.73 30.54
N THR A 4 -1.79 0.42 30.46
CA THR A 4 -0.89 0.93 29.42
C THR A 4 -0.76 -0.09 28.30
N VAL A 5 -0.53 0.39 27.08
CA VAL A 5 -0.36 -0.37 25.84
C VAL A 5 0.88 0.09 25.10
N LYS A 6 1.52 -0.83 24.40
CA LYS A 6 2.72 -0.50 23.63
C LYS A 6 2.36 0.03 22.25
N ALA A 7 3.09 1.08 21.82
CA ALA A 7 2.95 1.66 20.50
C ALA A 7 4.27 2.27 20.01
N ILE A 8 4.47 2.26 18.70
CA ILE A 8 5.62 2.92 18.07
C ILE A 8 5.37 4.42 17.96
N ARG A 9 6.36 5.22 18.39
CA ARG A 9 6.35 6.70 18.32
C ARG A 9 7.71 7.23 17.91
N PHE A 10 7.75 8.45 17.40
CA PHE A 10 8.98 9.19 17.13
C PHE A 10 8.79 10.69 17.32
N ASP A 11 9.80 11.38 17.86
CA ASP A 11 9.72 12.82 18.18
C ASP A 11 10.57 13.69 17.27
N ARG A 12 11.37 13.08 16.41
CA ARG A 12 12.25 13.75 15.43
C ARG A 12 12.25 12.99 14.11
N TYR A 13 12.42 13.71 13.02
CA TYR A 13 12.65 13.10 11.73
C TYR A 13 14.04 12.48 11.66
N GLY A 14 14.18 11.31 11.04
CA GLY A 14 15.46 10.63 10.92
C GLY A 14 15.36 9.23 10.32
N PRO A 15 16.46 8.47 10.38
CA PRO A 15 16.51 7.06 10.03
C PRO A 15 15.73 6.20 11.04
N PRO A 16 15.57 4.88 10.81
CA PRO A 16 14.74 4.00 11.65
C PRO A 16 15.07 4.01 13.16
N ASP A 17 16.26 4.39 13.56
CA ASP A 17 16.68 4.53 14.97
C ASP A 17 15.96 5.64 15.76
N VAL A 18 15.14 6.46 15.08
CA VAL A 18 14.29 7.46 15.76
C VAL A 18 13.00 6.87 16.31
N LEU A 19 12.71 5.60 15.99
CA LEU A 19 11.50 4.91 16.41
C LEU A 19 11.68 4.31 17.81
N ASP A 20 10.75 4.64 18.69
CA ASP A 20 10.71 4.14 20.06
C ASP A 20 9.42 3.34 20.30
N LEU A 21 9.55 2.19 20.95
CA LEU A 21 8.42 1.46 21.51
C LEU A 21 8.10 2.05 22.89
N ARG A 22 6.91 2.64 23.06
CA ARG A 22 6.50 3.37 24.27
C ARG A 22 5.26 2.77 24.89
N ASP A 23 5.18 2.85 26.21
CA ASP A 23 3.96 2.61 26.94
C ASP A 23 3.09 3.88 26.90
N LEU A 24 1.88 3.76 26.43
CA LEU A 24 0.87 4.81 26.31
C LEU A 24 -0.39 4.40 27.07
N ASP A 25 -1.24 5.36 27.39
CA ASP A 25 -2.55 5.04 27.93
C ASP A 25 -3.40 4.27 26.91
N MET A 26 -4.20 3.31 27.38
CA MET A 26 -5.18 2.60 26.55
C MET A 26 -6.06 3.62 25.82
N PRO A 27 -6.27 3.48 24.49
CA PRO A 27 -7.17 4.36 23.77
C PRO A 27 -8.57 4.36 24.36
N ALA A 28 -9.09 5.54 24.69
CA ALA A 28 -10.50 5.69 25.02
C ALA A 28 -11.33 5.60 23.73
N ILE A 29 -12.46 4.91 23.79
CA ILE A 29 -13.38 4.80 22.63
C ILE A 29 -14.53 5.79 22.78
N GLY A 30 -14.89 6.43 21.67
CA GLY A 30 -16.11 7.21 21.55
C GLY A 30 -17.35 6.32 21.38
N ASP A 31 -18.52 6.97 21.39
CA ASP A 31 -19.80 6.27 21.28
C ASP A 31 -19.97 5.45 19.99
N ASP A 32 -19.33 5.87 18.89
CA ASP A 32 -19.40 5.26 17.54
C ASP A 32 -18.12 4.51 17.16
N GLU A 33 -17.26 4.21 18.14
CA GLU A 33 -15.94 3.62 17.90
C GLU A 33 -15.84 2.20 18.47
N VAL A 34 -14.95 1.43 17.89
CA VAL A 34 -14.55 0.11 18.35
C VAL A 34 -13.09 0.13 18.80
N LEU A 35 -12.80 -0.49 19.95
CA LEU A 35 -11.44 -0.77 20.39
C LEU A 35 -10.99 -2.07 19.74
N VAL A 36 -9.95 -2.00 18.93
CA VAL A 36 -9.37 -3.18 18.28
C VAL A 36 -8.05 -3.53 18.96
N ARG A 37 -7.97 -4.76 19.44
CA ARG A 37 -6.70 -5.38 19.79
C ARG A 37 -6.01 -5.80 18.52
N VAL A 38 -4.95 -5.10 18.15
CA VAL A 38 -4.18 -5.39 16.92
C VAL A 38 -3.42 -6.71 17.10
N ARG A 39 -3.51 -7.57 16.11
CA ARG A 39 -2.79 -8.86 16.04
C ARG A 39 -1.68 -8.81 15.00
N ALA A 40 -1.93 -8.03 13.94
CA ALA A 40 -0.95 -7.77 12.91
C ALA A 40 -1.19 -6.37 12.29
N ALA A 41 -0.12 -5.75 11.87
CA ALA A 41 -0.09 -4.52 11.07
C ALA A 41 0.82 -4.71 9.88
N SER A 42 0.90 -3.75 8.95
CA SER A 42 1.91 -3.80 7.91
C SER A 42 2.53 -2.44 7.66
N VAL A 43 3.79 -2.44 7.23
CA VAL A 43 4.51 -1.21 6.88
C VAL A 43 4.39 -0.92 5.39
N ASN A 44 4.37 0.37 5.07
CA ASN A 44 4.23 0.90 3.72
C ASN A 44 5.31 1.93 3.41
N PRO A 45 5.62 2.21 2.14
CA PRO A 45 6.58 3.27 1.79
C PRO A 45 6.24 4.63 2.41
N LEU A 46 4.96 4.92 2.63
CA LEU A 46 4.51 6.15 3.26
C LEU A 46 5.04 6.30 4.70
N ASP A 47 5.20 5.19 5.44
CA ASP A 47 5.68 5.21 6.82
C ASP A 47 7.09 5.78 6.92
N TRP A 48 8.02 5.30 6.09
CA TRP A 48 9.37 5.84 6.11
C TRP A 48 9.46 7.26 5.55
N HIS A 49 8.59 7.65 4.60
CA HIS A 49 8.49 9.04 4.15
C HIS A 49 8.13 9.97 5.31
N PHE A 50 7.16 9.58 6.14
CA PHE A 50 6.78 10.36 7.32
C PHE A 50 7.86 10.34 8.41
N MET A 51 8.45 9.19 8.68
CA MET A 51 9.53 9.05 9.65
C MET A 51 10.74 9.93 9.29
N ARG A 52 11.14 9.92 8.02
CA ARG A 52 12.26 10.77 7.53
C ARG A 52 11.88 12.23 7.31
N GLY A 53 10.59 12.52 7.17
CA GLY A 53 10.13 13.83 6.73
C GLY A 53 10.61 14.17 5.32
N GLU A 54 10.61 13.19 4.43
CA GLU A 54 11.08 13.30 3.03
C GLU A 54 10.03 12.77 2.06
N PRO A 55 9.76 13.45 0.93
CA PRO A 55 10.30 14.76 0.52
C PRO A 55 9.86 15.89 1.48
N PHE A 56 10.52 17.03 1.43
CA PHE A 56 10.29 18.16 2.36
C PHE A 56 8.83 18.58 2.51
N LEU A 57 8.00 18.35 1.49
CA LEU A 57 6.56 18.59 1.55
C LEU A 57 5.87 17.78 2.68
N VAL A 58 6.38 16.61 3.03
CA VAL A 58 5.86 15.82 4.16
C VAL A 58 5.97 16.60 5.46
N ARG A 59 7.07 17.36 5.66
CA ARG A 59 7.24 18.20 6.86
C ARG A 59 6.27 19.38 6.89
N MET A 60 5.87 19.91 5.76
CA MET A 60 4.83 20.95 5.71
C MET A 60 3.48 20.41 6.25
N LEU A 61 3.19 19.14 6.00
CA LEU A 61 1.96 18.48 6.45
C LEU A 61 2.08 17.96 7.89
N ALA A 62 3.21 17.35 8.24
CA ALA A 62 3.40 16.65 9.50
C ALA A 62 4.08 17.48 10.61
N GLY A 63 4.70 18.62 10.25
CA GLY A 63 5.43 19.53 11.17
C GLY A 63 6.82 19.85 10.65
N MET A 64 7.18 21.14 10.58
CA MET A 64 8.40 21.63 9.89
C MET A 64 9.70 21.13 10.53
N SER A 65 9.85 21.29 11.84
CA SER A 65 11.08 20.95 12.57
C SER A 65 11.01 19.60 13.26
N ARG A 66 9.83 19.21 13.68
CA ARG A 66 9.53 17.93 14.33
C ARG A 66 8.11 17.48 13.98
N PRO A 67 7.78 16.19 14.07
CA PRO A 67 6.41 15.71 13.90
C PRO A 67 5.47 16.37 14.92
N ARG A 68 4.26 16.74 14.48
CA ARG A 68 3.19 17.17 15.40
C ARG A 68 2.62 15.98 16.14
N ALA A 69 1.93 16.22 17.26
CA ALA A 69 1.11 15.20 17.89
C ALA A 69 0.12 14.61 16.88
N GLY A 70 0.01 13.29 16.84
CA GLY A 70 -0.75 12.53 15.82
C GLY A 70 0.02 12.24 14.54
N ALA A 71 0.98 13.08 14.12
CA ALA A 71 1.84 12.81 12.98
C ALA A 71 3.13 12.04 13.35
N ASN A 72 3.32 11.73 14.63
CA ASN A 72 4.46 11.00 15.20
C ASN A 72 4.18 9.51 15.39
N GLN A 73 3.25 8.98 14.63
CA GLN A 73 2.85 7.57 14.62
C GLN A 73 2.87 7.00 13.20
N LEU A 74 3.08 5.71 13.08
CA LEU A 74 3.23 4.99 11.82
C LEU A 74 2.24 3.82 11.73
N GLY A 75 2.17 3.24 10.54
CA GLY A 75 1.27 2.14 10.23
C GLY A 75 -0.11 2.64 9.79
N ALA A 76 -0.56 2.13 8.65
CA ALA A 76 -1.86 2.45 8.07
C ALA A 76 -2.76 1.22 7.93
N ASP A 77 -2.18 0.03 7.98
CA ASP A 77 -2.87 -1.26 7.79
C ASP A 77 -2.91 -2.04 9.11
N MET A 78 -4.03 -2.70 9.39
CA MET A 78 -4.16 -3.56 10.57
C MET A 78 -5.12 -4.73 10.33
N ALA A 79 -4.96 -5.76 11.17
CA ALA A 79 -5.96 -6.78 11.44
C ALA A 79 -5.90 -7.16 12.93
N GLY A 80 -7.06 -7.44 13.50
CA GLY A 80 -7.15 -7.73 14.93
C GLY A 80 -8.53 -8.19 15.35
N SER A 81 -8.74 -8.25 16.66
CA SER A 81 -10.03 -8.59 17.26
C SER A 81 -10.63 -7.39 18.00
N VAL A 82 -11.93 -7.22 17.87
CA VAL A 82 -12.67 -6.20 18.61
C VAL A 82 -12.66 -6.56 20.10
N GLU A 83 -12.12 -5.67 20.93
CA GLU A 83 -12.06 -5.83 22.38
C GLU A 83 -13.29 -5.24 23.06
N ALA A 84 -13.69 -4.03 22.62
CA ALA A 84 -14.84 -3.30 23.15
C ALA A 84 -15.48 -2.47 22.04
N VAL A 85 -16.75 -2.10 22.26
CA VAL A 85 -17.52 -1.28 21.32
C VAL A 85 -18.21 -0.12 22.07
N GLY A 86 -18.31 1.04 21.40
CA GLY A 86 -19.08 2.17 21.87
C GLY A 86 -20.60 1.89 21.85
N LYS A 87 -21.37 2.67 22.58
CA LYS A 87 -22.81 2.42 22.80
C LYS A 87 -23.67 2.50 21.52
N ASN A 88 -23.21 3.22 20.48
CA ASN A 88 -23.92 3.37 19.23
C ASN A 88 -23.43 2.38 18.14
N VAL A 89 -22.44 1.55 18.44
CA VAL A 89 -21.90 0.59 17.48
C VAL A 89 -22.91 -0.54 17.24
N ALA A 90 -23.30 -0.71 15.98
CA ALA A 90 -24.23 -1.74 15.55
C ALA A 90 -23.62 -2.79 14.62
N GLU A 91 -22.50 -2.46 13.95
CA GLU A 91 -21.87 -3.33 12.95
C GLU A 91 -20.96 -4.38 13.55
N PHE A 92 -20.41 -4.14 14.75
CA PHE A 92 -19.41 -4.98 15.39
C PHE A 92 -19.78 -5.29 16.84
N ARG A 93 -19.22 -6.39 17.35
CA ARG A 93 -19.29 -6.79 18.76
C ARG A 93 -17.93 -7.30 19.24
N ALA A 94 -17.72 -7.32 20.54
CA ALA A 94 -16.53 -7.88 21.14
C ALA A 94 -16.32 -9.34 20.68
N GLY A 95 -15.07 -9.66 20.29
CA GLY A 95 -14.67 -10.93 19.72
C GLY A 95 -14.68 -11.02 18.20
N ASP A 96 -15.31 -10.08 17.48
CA ASP A 96 -15.28 -10.07 16.02
C ASP A 96 -13.84 -9.85 15.51
N GLU A 97 -13.45 -10.62 14.48
CA GLU A 97 -12.19 -10.43 13.79
C GLU A 97 -12.36 -9.41 12.66
N VAL A 98 -11.52 -8.40 12.64
CA VAL A 98 -11.60 -7.27 11.71
C VAL A 98 -10.27 -7.00 11.04
N PHE A 99 -10.32 -6.36 9.87
CA PHE A 99 -9.15 -5.79 9.21
C PHE A 99 -9.50 -4.46 8.54
N GLY A 100 -8.49 -3.66 8.27
CA GLY A 100 -8.72 -2.36 7.66
C GLY A 100 -7.52 -1.45 7.75
N GLY A 101 -7.78 -0.15 7.68
CA GLY A 101 -6.76 0.86 7.71
C GLY A 101 -7.14 2.10 8.53
N LEU A 102 -6.14 2.90 8.85
CA LEU A 102 -6.30 4.20 9.46
C LEU A 102 -5.72 5.28 8.55
N GLU A 103 -6.54 6.28 8.21
CA GLU A 103 -6.07 7.45 7.46
C GLU A 103 -5.05 8.25 8.26
N ASP A 104 -5.29 8.40 9.56
CA ASP A 104 -4.43 9.14 10.50
C ASP A 104 -3.21 8.35 10.97
N ARG A 105 -3.03 7.10 10.52
CA ARG A 105 -1.97 6.19 10.95
C ARG A 105 -2.05 5.81 12.44
N GLY A 106 -1.13 4.94 12.86
CA GLY A 106 -1.02 4.55 14.26
C GLY A 106 -1.30 3.08 14.53
N THR A 107 -1.37 2.26 13.45
CA THR A 107 -1.66 0.82 13.59
C THR A 107 -0.49 0.00 14.15
N LEU A 108 0.71 0.59 14.26
CA LEU A 108 1.85 -0.03 14.94
C LEU A 108 1.73 0.14 16.47
N ALA A 109 0.69 -0.47 17.03
CA ALA A 109 0.32 -0.41 18.45
C ALA A 109 -0.46 -1.66 18.84
N GLU A 110 -0.46 -2.01 20.13
CA GLU A 110 -1.24 -3.16 20.64
C GLU A 110 -2.75 -2.94 20.56
N TYR A 111 -3.21 -1.68 20.70
CA TYR A 111 -4.62 -1.31 20.62
C TYR A 111 -4.80 0.00 19.86
N ILE A 112 -5.88 0.06 19.10
CA ILE A 112 -6.31 1.26 18.39
C ILE A 112 -7.82 1.46 18.54
N SER A 113 -8.26 2.71 18.50
CA SER A 113 -9.67 3.04 18.30
C SER A 113 -9.94 3.37 16.86
N VAL A 114 -11.04 2.85 16.30
CA VAL A 114 -11.48 3.12 14.94
C VAL A 114 -12.99 3.29 14.91
N ARG A 115 -13.51 4.24 14.15
CA ARG A 115 -14.95 4.42 13.96
C ARG A 115 -15.55 3.24 13.20
N GLN A 116 -16.80 2.83 13.56
CA GLN A 116 -17.50 1.75 12.85
C GLN A 116 -17.76 2.06 11.37
N ASP A 117 -17.93 3.34 11.02
CA ASP A 117 -18.10 3.83 9.65
C ASP A 117 -16.75 4.13 8.95
N GLY A 118 -15.62 3.95 9.65
CA GLY A 118 -14.28 4.07 9.11
C GLY A 118 -13.88 2.91 8.21
N VAL A 119 -12.59 2.85 7.88
CA VAL A 119 -12.05 1.82 6.96
C VAL A 119 -11.78 0.52 7.72
N VAL A 120 -12.84 -0.08 8.23
CA VAL A 120 -12.80 -1.36 8.95
C VAL A 120 -13.96 -2.25 8.54
N VAL A 121 -13.68 -3.53 8.31
CA VAL A 121 -14.68 -4.56 7.96
C VAL A 121 -14.29 -5.90 8.59
N SER A 122 -15.23 -6.85 8.61
CA SER A 122 -14.96 -8.22 9.09
C SER A 122 -13.87 -8.88 8.25
N LYS A 123 -12.90 -9.50 8.92
CA LYS A 123 -11.80 -10.23 8.30
C LYS A 123 -12.34 -11.48 7.56
N PRO A 124 -11.90 -11.75 6.31
CA PRO A 124 -12.19 -13.02 5.65
C PRO A 124 -11.75 -14.22 6.50
N ALA A 125 -12.61 -15.22 6.64
CA ALA A 125 -12.33 -16.38 7.47
C ALA A 125 -11.17 -17.27 6.95
N ASN A 126 -10.89 -17.19 5.64
CA ASN A 126 -9.81 -17.90 4.97
C ASN A 126 -8.43 -17.23 5.11
N LEU A 127 -8.34 -16.07 5.77
CA LEU A 127 -7.07 -15.36 5.98
C LEU A 127 -6.63 -15.38 7.43
N THR A 128 -5.30 -15.46 7.65
CA THR A 128 -4.69 -15.13 8.94
C THR A 128 -4.71 -13.63 9.20
N PHE A 129 -4.41 -13.20 10.43
CA PHE A 129 -4.30 -11.77 10.74
C PHE A 129 -3.18 -11.10 9.95
N GLU A 130 -2.03 -11.76 9.80
CA GLU A 130 -0.89 -11.27 9.02
C GLU A 130 -1.26 -11.07 7.54
N GLN A 131 -1.96 -12.05 6.97
CA GLN A 131 -2.46 -11.94 5.60
C GLN A 131 -3.45 -10.78 5.45
N ALA A 132 -4.42 -10.66 6.35
CA ALA A 132 -5.41 -9.60 6.31
C ALA A 132 -4.79 -8.21 6.51
N ALA A 133 -3.83 -8.06 7.46
CA ALA A 133 -3.12 -6.80 7.68
C ALA A 133 -2.23 -6.38 6.50
N SER A 134 -1.84 -7.30 5.64
CA SER A 134 -1.01 -7.01 4.46
C SER A 134 -1.80 -6.44 3.28
N VAL A 135 -3.13 -6.34 3.39
CA VAL A 135 -4.02 -6.02 2.26
C VAL A 135 -4.28 -4.53 2.05
N PRO A 136 -4.75 -3.73 3.03
CA PRO A 136 -5.54 -2.53 2.75
C PRO A 136 -4.87 -1.53 1.80
N VAL A 137 -3.79 -0.86 2.20
CA VAL A 137 -3.15 0.20 1.40
C VAL A 137 -2.70 -0.32 0.02
N ALA A 138 -2.11 -1.52 -0.04
CA ALA A 138 -1.59 -2.07 -1.28
C ALA A 138 -2.72 -2.45 -2.25
N ALA A 139 -3.78 -3.09 -1.74
CA ALA A 139 -4.92 -3.49 -2.55
C ALA A 139 -5.78 -2.29 -3.00
N PHE A 140 -6.01 -1.28 -2.14
CA PHE A 140 -6.66 -0.02 -2.54
C PHE A 140 -5.92 0.64 -3.70
N THR A 141 -4.61 0.75 -3.55
CA THR A 141 -3.77 1.38 -4.57
C THR A 141 -3.88 0.65 -5.91
N ALA A 142 -3.80 -0.68 -5.89
CA ALA A 142 -3.94 -1.50 -7.09
C ALA A 142 -5.35 -1.43 -7.69
N LEU A 143 -6.39 -1.54 -6.86
CA LEU A 143 -7.80 -1.50 -7.29
C LEU A 143 -8.13 -0.16 -7.94
N GLN A 144 -7.83 0.95 -7.28
CA GLN A 144 -8.10 2.29 -7.78
C GLN A 144 -7.29 2.61 -9.04
N ALA A 145 -6.02 2.14 -9.12
CA ALA A 145 -5.21 2.28 -10.33
C ALA A 145 -5.85 1.60 -11.54
N LEU A 146 -6.34 0.37 -11.36
CA LEU A 146 -6.89 -0.43 -12.45
C LEU A 146 -8.35 -0.06 -12.77
N ARG A 147 -9.23 0.01 -11.73
CA ARG A 147 -10.67 0.25 -11.90
C ARG A 147 -10.96 1.72 -12.23
N ASP A 148 -10.45 2.66 -11.43
CA ASP A 148 -10.88 4.05 -11.48
C ASP A 148 -10.01 4.89 -12.41
N LYS A 149 -8.69 4.67 -12.38
CA LYS A 149 -7.75 5.48 -13.16
C LYS A 149 -7.52 4.91 -14.56
N ALA A 150 -7.22 3.63 -14.70
CA ALA A 150 -7.02 3.01 -16.00
C ALA A 150 -8.33 2.58 -16.65
N GLN A 151 -9.36 2.23 -15.88
CA GLN A 151 -10.63 1.67 -16.35
C GLN A 151 -10.42 0.41 -17.19
N VAL A 152 -9.62 -0.51 -16.65
CA VAL A 152 -9.23 -1.76 -17.31
C VAL A 152 -10.46 -2.57 -17.71
N ARG A 153 -10.42 -3.12 -18.92
CA ARG A 153 -11.48 -3.98 -19.50
C ARG A 153 -10.91 -5.32 -19.92
N ALA A 154 -11.76 -6.32 -19.96
CA ALA A 154 -11.39 -7.64 -20.46
C ALA A 154 -10.76 -7.59 -21.87
N GLY A 155 -9.71 -8.39 -22.08
CA GLY A 155 -8.96 -8.45 -23.32
C GLY A 155 -7.92 -7.35 -23.53
N GLN A 156 -7.84 -6.34 -22.67
CA GLN A 156 -6.78 -5.34 -22.75
C GLN A 156 -5.41 -5.89 -22.30
N LYS A 157 -4.34 -5.37 -22.91
CA LYS A 157 -2.96 -5.67 -22.54
C LYS A 157 -2.51 -4.72 -21.45
N VAL A 158 -2.25 -5.25 -20.25
CA VAL A 158 -1.83 -4.50 -19.07
C VAL A 158 -0.38 -4.85 -18.72
N LEU A 159 0.49 -3.84 -18.64
CA LEU A 159 1.84 -4.01 -18.10
C LEU A 159 1.90 -3.47 -16.68
N VAL A 160 2.42 -4.27 -15.74
CA VAL A 160 2.65 -3.89 -14.35
C VAL A 160 4.15 -3.80 -14.10
N ASN A 161 4.68 -2.57 -14.00
CA ASN A 161 6.09 -2.34 -13.68
C ASN A 161 6.30 -2.29 -12.17
N GLY A 162 7.06 -3.24 -11.62
CA GLY A 162 7.21 -3.50 -10.18
C GLY A 162 6.22 -4.56 -9.69
N ALA A 163 5.96 -5.58 -10.50
CA ALA A 163 4.95 -6.61 -10.29
C ALA A 163 5.14 -7.46 -9.03
N SER A 164 6.36 -7.58 -8.51
CA SER A 164 6.70 -8.37 -7.32
C SER A 164 6.62 -7.60 -6.00
N GLY A 165 6.39 -6.29 -6.00
CA GLY A 165 6.26 -5.48 -4.79
C GLY A 165 4.86 -5.53 -4.17
N GLY A 166 4.67 -4.87 -3.02
CA GLY A 166 3.41 -4.90 -2.29
C GLY A 166 2.18 -4.58 -3.14
N VAL A 167 2.16 -3.42 -3.82
CA VAL A 167 1.07 -3.03 -4.73
C VAL A 167 1.06 -3.89 -5.99
N GLY A 168 2.24 -4.26 -6.50
CA GLY A 168 2.38 -5.01 -7.76
C GLY A 168 1.74 -6.38 -7.71
N THR A 169 1.89 -7.10 -6.60
CA THR A 169 1.29 -8.43 -6.42
C THR A 169 -0.23 -8.40 -6.47
N PHE A 170 -0.85 -7.35 -5.92
CA PHE A 170 -2.30 -7.13 -6.06
C PHE A 170 -2.68 -6.66 -7.46
N ALA A 171 -1.87 -5.78 -8.08
CA ALA A 171 -2.17 -5.25 -9.41
C ALA A 171 -2.19 -6.35 -10.48
N VAL A 172 -1.26 -7.31 -10.43
CA VAL A 172 -1.25 -8.47 -11.34
C VAL A 172 -2.55 -9.26 -11.19
N GLN A 173 -2.90 -9.65 -9.98
CA GLN A 173 -4.06 -10.51 -9.71
C GLN A 173 -5.38 -9.80 -10.02
N LEU A 174 -5.54 -8.54 -9.64
CA LEU A 174 -6.74 -7.75 -9.93
C LEU A 174 -6.90 -7.51 -11.44
N ALA A 175 -5.82 -7.22 -12.17
CA ALA A 175 -5.88 -7.09 -13.63
C ALA A 175 -6.33 -8.40 -14.29
N LYS A 176 -5.85 -9.55 -13.80
CA LYS A 176 -6.33 -10.88 -14.24
C LYS A 176 -7.80 -11.09 -13.90
N ALA A 177 -8.23 -10.73 -12.70
CA ALA A 177 -9.64 -10.83 -12.29
C ALA A 177 -10.57 -9.95 -13.16
N PHE A 178 -10.06 -8.84 -13.70
CA PHE A 178 -10.76 -8.00 -14.67
C PHE A 178 -10.70 -8.53 -16.12
N GLY A 179 -10.05 -9.69 -16.34
CA GLY A 179 -9.97 -10.34 -17.67
C GLY A 179 -8.91 -9.77 -18.60
N ALA A 180 -7.91 -9.08 -18.08
CA ALA A 180 -6.81 -8.53 -18.88
C ALA A 180 -5.76 -9.61 -19.23
N GLU A 181 -5.00 -9.38 -20.33
CA GLU A 181 -3.74 -10.03 -20.60
C GLU A 181 -2.63 -9.26 -19.86
N VAL A 182 -1.98 -9.91 -18.89
CA VAL A 182 -1.07 -9.23 -17.95
C VAL A 182 0.38 -9.57 -18.22
N THR A 183 1.21 -8.53 -18.41
CA THR A 183 2.68 -8.63 -18.40
C THR A 183 3.22 -8.04 -17.11
N GLY A 184 3.88 -8.86 -16.28
CA GLY A 184 4.56 -8.40 -15.06
C GLY A 184 6.04 -8.11 -15.31
N VAL A 185 6.55 -7.00 -14.77
CA VAL A 185 7.98 -6.65 -14.81
C VAL A 185 8.57 -6.78 -13.42
N CYS A 186 9.58 -7.61 -13.26
CA CYS A 186 10.28 -7.86 -11.99
C CYS A 186 11.75 -8.21 -12.22
N SER A 187 12.51 -8.49 -11.14
CA SER A 187 13.87 -9.03 -11.23
C SER A 187 13.87 -10.55 -11.29
N THR A 188 14.96 -11.14 -11.74
CA THR A 188 15.16 -12.60 -11.92
C THR A 188 14.60 -13.45 -10.77
N PRO A 189 14.93 -13.19 -9.48
CA PRO A 189 14.46 -14.04 -8.38
C PRO A 189 12.94 -13.96 -8.11
N ASN A 190 12.23 -13.08 -8.82
CA ASN A 190 10.78 -12.86 -8.63
C ASN A 190 9.94 -13.33 -9.82
N VAL A 191 10.56 -13.91 -10.87
CA VAL A 191 9.87 -14.35 -12.08
C VAL A 191 8.80 -15.40 -11.76
N ASP A 192 9.16 -16.43 -11.01
CA ASP A 192 8.24 -17.51 -10.63
C ASP A 192 7.09 -16.99 -9.75
N LEU A 193 7.38 -16.07 -8.82
CA LEU A 193 6.33 -15.44 -8.02
C LEU A 193 5.33 -14.73 -8.91
N VAL A 194 5.78 -13.84 -9.80
CA VAL A 194 4.91 -13.03 -10.65
C VAL A 194 4.09 -13.91 -11.60
N ALA A 195 4.69 -14.96 -12.16
CA ALA A 195 3.97 -15.96 -12.97
C ALA A 195 2.90 -16.69 -12.14
N SER A 196 3.21 -17.09 -10.89
CA SER A 196 2.27 -17.78 -10.00
C SER A 196 1.08 -16.92 -9.57
N LEU A 197 1.18 -15.59 -9.69
CA LEU A 197 0.10 -14.64 -9.45
C LEU A 197 -0.83 -14.46 -10.67
N GLY A 198 -0.56 -15.19 -11.76
CA GLY A 198 -1.39 -15.21 -12.95
C GLY A 198 -0.96 -14.26 -14.06
N ALA A 199 0.26 -13.70 -14.03
CA ALA A 199 0.79 -12.95 -15.17
C ALA A 199 0.94 -13.89 -16.39
N ASP A 200 0.40 -13.49 -17.54
CA ASP A 200 0.51 -14.25 -18.79
C ASP A 200 1.94 -14.20 -19.34
N HIS A 201 2.63 -13.09 -19.09
CA HIS A 201 4.01 -12.87 -19.48
C HIS A 201 4.78 -12.21 -18.33
N VAL A 202 6.06 -12.58 -18.21
CA VAL A 202 6.96 -11.95 -17.23
C VAL A 202 8.20 -11.44 -17.94
N VAL A 203 8.54 -10.18 -17.70
CA VAL A 203 9.77 -9.55 -18.20
C VAL A 203 10.73 -9.38 -17.03
N ASP A 204 11.86 -10.08 -17.10
CA ASP A 204 12.98 -9.87 -16.19
C ASP A 204 13.78 -8.64 -16.62
N TYR A 205 13.66 -7.55 -15.85
CA TYR A 205 14.32 -6.29 -16.18
C TYR A 205 15.85 -6.32 -16.04
N THR A 206 16.41 -7.37 -15.43
CA THR A 206 17.86 -7.53 -15.30
C THR A 206 18.51 -7.97 -16.63
N GLY A 207 17.75 -8.73 -17.43
CA GLY A 207 18.18 -9.22 -18.75
C GLY A 207 17.54 -8.48 -19.93
N GLN A 208 16.35 -7.88 -19.73
CA GLN A 208 15.60 -7.29 -20.83
C GLN A 208 14.96 -5.94 -20.45
N ASP A 209 15.16 -4.93 -21.27
CA ASP A 209 14.47 -3.65 -21.09
C ASP A 209 13.06 -3.72 -21.73
N PHE A 210 12.03 -3.75 -20.88
CA PHE A 210 10.64 -3.81 -21.33
C PHE A 210 10.25 -2.64 -22.25
N THR A 211 10.95 -1.50 -22.15
CA THR A 211 10.67 -0.31 -22.98
C THR A 211 11.21 -0.44 -24.41
N ARG A 212 11.91 -1.54 -24.72
CA ARG A 212 12.54 -1.82 -26.03
C ARG A 212 12.08 -3.11 -26.68
N THR A 213 11.05 -3.77 -26.17
CA THR A 213 10.53 -5.05 -26.70
C THR A 213 9.75 -4.92 -28.00
N GLY A 214 9.37 -3.71 -28.39
CA GLY A 214 8.48 -3.46 -29.54
C GLY A 214 6.99 -3.73 -29.25
N LEU A 215 6.67 -4.33 -28.11
CA LEU A 215 5.29 -4.58 -27.69
C LEU A 215 4.57 -3.28 -27.30
N ARG A 216 3.25 -3.30 -27.45
CA ARG A 216 2.38 -2.18 -27.08
C ARG A 216 1.34 -2.66 -26.07
N TYR A 217 1.05 -1.81 -25.09
CA TYR A 217 0.10 -2.06 -23.99
C TYR A 217 -0.99 -1.00 -23.98
N ASP A 218 -2.21 -1.41 -23.69
CA ASP A 218 -3.34 -0.49 -23.51
C ASP A 218 -3.22 0.27 -22.19
N VAL A 219 -2.68 -0.40 -21.16
CA VAL A 219 -2.49 0.16 -19.83
C VAL A 219 -1.09 -0.19 -19.31
N LEU A 220 -0.44 0.80 -18.69
CA LEU A 220 0.79 0.62 -17.94
C LEU A 220 0.58 1.12 -16.51
N ILE A 221 0.66 0.22 -15.54
CA ILE A 221 0.68 0.54 -14.10
C ILE A 221 2.14 0.62 -13.67
N ASP A 222 2.61 1.85 -13.44
CA ASP A 222 4.01 2.12 -13.12
C ASP A 222 4.21 2.38 -11.63
N ILE A 223 4.54 1.31 -10.90
CA ILE A 223 4.76 1.34 -9.46
C ILE A 223 6.23 1.66 -9.15
N ALA A 224 7.15 1.07 -9.89
CA ALA A 224 8.58 1.27 -9.67
C ALA A 224 9.07 2.67 -10.09
N GLY A 225 8.46 3.29 -11.12
CA GLY A 225 8.80 4.63 -11.58
C GLY A 225 10.25 4.80 -12.04
N ASN A 226 10.95 3.70 -12.35
CA ASN A 226 12.41 3.64 -12.58
C ASN A 226 12.84 3.91 -14.03
N ARG A 227 11.89 4.18 -14.95
CA ARG A 227 12.17 4.49 -16.35
C ARG A 227 11.77 5.94 -16.68
N ARG A 228 12.41 6.52 -17.72
CA ARG A 228 12.04 7.85 -18.19
C ARG A 228 10.61 7.85 -18.74
N LEU A 229 9.87 8.92 -18.53
CA LEU A 229 8.49 9.05 -19.01
C LEU A 229 8.37 8.84 -20.53
N ALA A 230 9.35 9.31 -21.30
CA ALA A 230 9.39 9.09 -22.75
C ALA A 230 9.50 7.61 -23.14
N ASP A 231 10.28 6.83 -22.37
CA ASP A 231 10.48 5.42 -22.63
C ASP A 231 9.23 4.60 -22.25
N THR A 232 8.60 4.89 -21.10
CA THR A 232 7.34 4.26 -20.70
C THR A 232 6.21 4.58 -21.68
N ARG A 233 6.15 5.79 -22.22
CA ARG A 233 5.17 6.16 -23.24
C ARG A 233 5.36 5.42 -24.57
N ARG A 234 6.59 5.03 -24.92
CA ARG A 234 6.89 4.30 -26.16
C ARG A 234 6.21 2.93 -26.22
N VAL A 235 6.00 2.29 -25.08
CA VAL A 235 5.34 0.97 -25.00
C VAL A 235 3.83 1.06 -24.80
N LEU A 236 3.26 2.25 -24.75
CA LEU A 236 1.80 2.41 -24.75
C LEU A 236 1.25 2.39 -26.19
N ALA A 237 0.04 1.89 -26.32
CA ALA A 237 -0.79 2.11 -27.49
C ALA A 237 -1.02 3.59 -27.74
N PRO A 238 -1.40 4.03 -28.96
CA PRO A 238 -1.60 5.44 -29.27
C PRO A 238 -2.57 6.15 -28.31
N THR A 239 -3.60 5.47 -27.82
CA THR A 239 -4.59 5.95 -26.86
C THR A 239 -4.46 5.28 -25.49
N GLY A 240 -3.32 4.66 -25.20
CA GLY A 240 -3.08 3.90 -23.98
C GLY A 240 -3.01 4.81 -22.73
N VAL A 241 -3.14 4.19 -21.58
CA VAL A 241 -3.16 4.85 -20.26
C VAL A 241 -1.92 4.48 -19.46
N LEU A 242 -1.18 5.48 -18.99
CA LEU A 242 -0.13 5.33 -17.99
C LEU A 242 -0.66 5.79 -16.62
N VAL A 243 -0.67 4.89 -15.65
CA VAL A 243 -0.97 5.20 -14.25
C VAL A 243 0.30 5.13 -13.43
N GLY A 244 0.79 6.28 -12.98
CA GLY A 244 1.91 6.39 -12.04
C GLY A 244 1.41 6.26 -10.61
N VAL A 245 1.84 5.20 -9.93
CA VAL A 245 1.44 4.87 -8.55
C VAL A 245 2.54 5.23 -7.56
N GLY A 246 3.79 5.07 -7.97
CA GLY A 246 4.98 5.36 -7.19
C GLY A 246 5.97 6.21 -7.98
N GLY A 247 7.13 6.37 -7.41
CA GLY A 247 8.21 7.11 -8.06
C GLY A 247 9.56 6.67 -7.48
N PRO A 248 10.67 7.05 -8.13
CA PRO A 248 11.99 6.72 -7.63
C PRO A 248 12.19 7.31 -6.24
N ASN A 249 12.68 6.50 -5.31
CA ASN A 249 13.00 6.90 -3.93
C ASN A 249 14.18 7.92 -3.84
N LYS A 250 14.64 8.44 -4.97
CA LYS A 250 15.79 9.34 -5.07
C LYS A 250 15.34 10.79 -5.21
N GLY A 251 15.75 11.63 -4.26
CA GLY A 251 15.57 13.08 -4.30
C GLY A 251 14.82 13.66 -3.09
N ARG A 252 15.58 14.32 -2.18
CA ARG A 252 15.07 14.89 -0.91
C ARG A 252 14.04 16.00 -1.11
N TRP A 253 14.06 16.73 -2.23
CA TRP A 253 13.23 17.92 -2.44
C TRP A 253 12.00 17.65 -3.29
N ILE A 254 12.15 16.98 -4.42
CA ILE A 254 11.10 16.89 -5.44
C ILE A 254 10.80 15.43 -5.86
N GLY A 255 11.65 14.45 -5.54
CA GLY A 255 11.47 13.02 -5.76
C GLY A 255 10.33 12.61 -6.71
N PRO A 256 9.33 11.89 -6.20
CA PRO A 256 8.18 11.44 -6.98
C PRO A 256 7.34 12.59 -7.58
N LEU A 257 7.30 13.76 -6.93
CA LEU A 257 6.48 14.91 -7.37
C LEU A 257 6.91 15.46 -8.74
N SER A 258 8.21 15.39 -9.07
CA SER A 258 8.70 15.86 -10.37
C SER A 258 8.14 15.03 -11.53
N ARG A 259 7.99 13.72 -11.34
CA ARG A 259 7.39 12.83 -12.33
C ARG A 259 5.88 13.09 -12.45
N MET A 260 5.19 13.23 -11.32
CA MET A 260 3.77 13.56 -11.28
C MET A 260 3.49 14.88 -12.02
N ALA A 261 4.25 15.95 -11.73
CA ALA A 261 4.12 17.23 -12.41
C ALA A 261 4.34 17.12 -13.93
N ARG A 262 5.36 16.36 -14.35
CA ARG A 262 5.61 16.13 -15.80
C ARG A 262 4.46 15.37 -16.47
N MET A 263 3.85 14.40 -15.79
CA MET A 263 2.70 13.66 -16.31
C MET A 263 1.50 14.59 -16.49
N VAL A 264 1.20 15.44 -15.49
CA VAL A 264 0.11 16.42 -15.54
C VAL A 264 0.32 17.43 -16.69
N VAL A 265 1.52 17.98 -16.82
CA VAL A 265 1.83 18.98 -17.88
C VAL A 265 1.80 18.34 -19.28
N LEU A 266 2.24 17.09 -19.41
CA LEU A 266 2.34 16.43 -20.72
C LEU A 266 1.00 15.83 -21.18
N SER A 267 0.14 15.42 -20.26
CA SER A 267 -1.11 14.73 -20.56
C SER A 267 -2.01 15.46 -21.57
N PRO A 268 -2.21 16.80 -21.51
CA PRO A 268 -3.06 17.52 -22.46
C PRO A 268 -2.49 17.61 -23.90
N VAL A 269 -1.18 17.41 -24.08
CA VAL A 269 -0.51 17.59 -25.39
C VAL A 269 -0.17 16.30 -26.10
N VAL A 270 -0.55 15.15 -25.50
CA VAL A 270 -0.31 13.82 -26.09
C VAL A 270 -1.62 13.04 -26.21
N SER A 271 -1.68 12.09 -27.14
CA SER A 271 -2.87 11.23 -27.32
C SER A 271 -3.08 10.21 -26.20
N GLN A 272 -2.02 9.87 -25.46
CA GLN A 272 -2.02 8.94 -24.32
C GLN A 272 -2.50 9.64 -23.07
N ARG A 273 -3.26 8.95 -22.23
CA ARG A 273 -3.69 9.46 -20.93
C ARG A 273 -2.64 9.19 -19.86
N LEU A 274 -2.08 10.23 -19.28
CA LEU A 274 -1.06 10.12 -18.22
C LEU A 274 -1.71 10.54 -16.90
N VAL A 275 -1.82 9.60 -15.96
CA VAL A 275 -2.50 9.79 -14.68
C VAL A 275 -1.54 9.46 -13.55
N SER A 276 -1.45 10.34 -12.57
CA SER A 276 -0.81 10.06 -11.29
C SER A 276 -1.80 10.38 -10.17
N PHE A 277 -1.83 9.55 -9.13
CA PHE A 277 -2.76 9.72 -8.02
C PHE A 277 -2.15 9.20 -6.72
N LEU A 278 -2.74 9.64 -5.62
CA LEU A 278 -2.56 9.02 -4.32
C LEU A 278 -3.84 8.22 -4.03
N ALA A 279 -3.69 6.98 -3.63
CA ALA A 279 -4.81 6.17 -3.21
C ALA A 279 -5.39 6.73 -1.91
N HIS A 280 -6.70 6.68 -1.78
CA HIS A 280 -7.39 6.99 -0.53
C HIS A 280 -8.03 5.73 0.02
N GLN A 281 -8.05 5.63 1.33
CA GLN A 281 -8.68 4.51 2.00
C GLN A 281 -10.18 4.80 2.13
N ASN A 282 -11.02 3.82 1.82
CA ASN A 282 -12.46 3.89 2.03
C ASN A 282 -13.04 2.48 2.25
N LYS A 283 -14.16 2.43 2.95
CA LYS A 283 -14.81 1.18 3.34
C LYS A 283 -15.35 0.39 2.14
N ASP A 284 -15.90 1.09 1.14
CA ASP A 284 -16.49 0.44 -0.04
C ASP A 284 -15.44 -0.31 -0.85
N ASP A 285 -14.27 0.28 -1.07
CA ASP A 285 -13.16 -0.40 -1.74
C ASP A 285 -12.66 -1.60 -0.94
N LEU A 286 -12.65 -1.50 0.41
CA LEU A 286 -12.26 -2.62 1.26
C LEU A 286 -13.24 -3.78 1.15
N LEU A 287 -14.54 -3.50 1.06
CA LEU A 287 -15.57 -4.52 0.82
C LEU A 287 -15.39 -5.20 -0.54
N VAL A 288 -15.09 -4.44 -1.60
CA VAL A 288 -14.77 -5.01 -2.92
C VAL A 288 -13.53 -5.89 -2.87
N VAL A 289 -12.47 -5.43 -2.20
CA VAL A 289 -11.24 -6.22 -2.03
C VAL A 289 -11.52 -7.49 -1.23
N ARG A 290 -12.33 -7.39 -0.15
CA ARG A 290 -12.72 -8.54 0.67
C ARG A 290 -13.39 -9.63 -0.18
N GLU A 291 -14.29 -9.28 -1.10
CA GLU A 291 -14.95 -10.25 -2.00
C GLU A 291 -13.93 -11.01 -2.87
N PHE A 292 -12.92 -10.31 -3.41
CA PHE A 292 -11.83 -10.96 -4.15
C PHE A 292 -11.00 -11.92 -3.30
N LEU A 293 -10.79 -11.59 -2.01
CA LEU A 293 -10.04 -12.42 -1.07
C LEU A 293 -10.85 -13.66 -0.66
N GLU A 294 -12.14 -13.50 -0.34
CA GLU A 294 -13.06 -14.58 0.03
C GLU A 294 -13.25 -15.60 -1.11
N THR A 295 -13.25 -15.12 -2.36
CA THR A 295 -13.35 -15.95 -3.58
C THR A 295 -12.01 -16.45 -4.09
N GLU A 296 -10.93 -16.23 -3.34
CA GLU A 296 -9.54 -16.63 -3.66
C GLU A 296 -9.02 -16.15 -5.04
N LYS A 297 -9.71 -15.18 -5.65
CA LYS A 297 -9.25 -14.55 -6.90
C LYS A 297 -8.02 -13.67 -6.68
N VAL A 298 -7.85 -13.19 -5.45
CA VAL A 298 -6.69 -12.42 -5.00
C VAL A 298 -6.20 -13.00 -3.69
N ARG A 299 -4.89 -13.19 -3.57
CA ARG A 299 -4.23 -13.62 -2.34
C ARG A 299 -3.12 -12.63 -1.97
N PRO A 300 -2.97 -12.30 -0.68
CA PRO A 300 -1.87 -11.47 -0.22
C PRO A 300 -0.55 -12.25 -0.29
N VAL A 301 0.54 -11.52 -0.57
CA VAL A 301 1.92 -12.05 -0.57
C VAL A 301 2.68 -11.34 0.54
N ILE A 302 3.14 -12.11 1.52
CA ILE A 302 3.99 -11.63 2.61
C ILE A 302 5.42 -12.06 2.32
N ASP A 303 6.35 -11.12 2.38
CA ASP A 303 7.77 -11.36 2.22
C ASP A 303 8.44 -11.69 3.55
N LYS A 304 8.27 -10.81 4.53
CA LYS A 304 8.82 -10.97 5.88
C LYS A 304 7.83 -10.51 6.95
N THR A 305 7.98 -11.12 8.11
CA THR A 305 7.25 -10.76 9.33
C THR A 305 8.25 -10.40 10.43
N TYR A 306 7.98 -9.31 11.16
CA TYR A 306 8.77 -8.83 12.27
C TYR A 306 7.87 -8.62 13.49
N PRO A 307 8.35 -8.81 14.72
CA PRO A 307 7.60 -8.40 15.91
C PRO A 307 7.55 -6.87 16.03
N LEU A 308 6.60 -6.33 16.78
CA LEU A 308 6.44 -4.89 17.02
C LEU A 308 7.72 -4.24 17.57
N THR A 309 8.52 -4.97 18.33
CA THR A 309 9.81 -4.52 18.86
C THR A 309 10.89 -4.29 17.79
N GLU A 310 10.73 -4.85 16.59
CA GLU A 310 11.68 -4.80 15.47
C GLU A 310 11.17 -3.94 14.31
N VAL A 311 10.22 -3.04 14.55
CA VAL A 311 9.66 -2.16 13.50
C VAL A 311 10.74 -1.33 12.81
N ALA A 312 11.79 -0.90 13.52
CA ALA A 312 12.89 -0.15 12.93
C ALA A 312 13.62 -0.97 11.84
N GLU A 313 13.83 -2.27 12.09
CA GLU A 313 14.45 -3.19 11.12
C GLU A 313 13.51 -3.45 9.94
N ALA A 314 12.21 -3.63 10.20
CA ALA A 314 11.20 -3.81 9.17
C ALA A 314 11.12 -2.63 8.20
N ILE A 315 11.17 -1.40 8.73
CA ILE A 315 11.18 -0.18 7.92
C ILE A 315 12.50 -0.05 7.16
N GLY A 316 13.64 -0.32 7.81
CA GLY A 316 14.93 -0.34 7.14
C GLY A 316 14.96 -1.31 5.95
N TYR A 317 14.46 -2.52 6.14
CA TYR A 317 14.32 -3.51 5.06
C TYR A 317 13.42 -3.01 3.92
N LEU A 318 12.30 -2.37 4.24
CA LEU A 318 11.40 -1.81 3.22
C LEU A 318 12.06 -0.68 2.41
N GLU A 319 12.89 0.15 3.05
CA GLU A 319 13.64 1.25 2.40
C GLU A 319 14.66 0.75 1.37
N GLU A 320 15.19 -0.47 1.51
CA GLU A 320 16.07 -1.09 0.51
C GLU A 320 15.37 -1.28 -0.84
N GLY A 321 14.02 -1.34 -0.84
CA GLY A 321 13.20 -1.38 -2.05
C GLY A 321 13.18 -2.75 -2.75
N HIS A 322 13.54 -3.81 -2.06
CA HIS A 322 13.62 -5.17 -2.60
C HIS A 322 12.57 -6.14 -2.04
N ALA A 323 11.63 -5.65 -1.25
CA ALA A 323 10.57 -6.48 -0.66
C ALA A 323 9.72 -7.18 -1.74
N ARG A 324 9.44 -8.48 -1.52
CA ARG A 324 8.66 -9.37 -2.41
C ARG A 324 7.23 -9.48 -1.90
N GLY A 325 6.41 -8.47 -2.11
CA GLY A 325 5.10 -8.34 -1.50
C GLY A 325 5.13 -7.41 -0.30
N LYS A 326 4.49 -7.80 0.79
CA LYS A 326 4.30 -6.96 1.98
C LYS A 326 5.21 -7.37 3.13
N VAL A 327 5.58 -6.39 3.94
CA VAL A 327 6.30 -6.57 5.20
C VAL A 327 5.29 -6.37 6.33
N VAL A 328 5.15 -7.36 7.19
CA VAL A 328 4.12 -7.45 8.23
C VAL A 328 4.75 -7.34 9.61
N ILE A 329 4.03 -6.73 10.53
CA ILE A 329 4.38 -6.61 11.95
C ILE A 329 3.38 -7.42 12.77
N THR A 330 3.86 -8.37 13.56
CA THR A 330 3.07 -9.07 14.58
C THR A 330 3.09 -8.28 15.89
N VAL A 331 1.94 -8.19 16.54
CA VAL A 331 1.71 -7.38 17.74
C VAL A 331 1.38 -8.27 18.92
#